data_fffd2f2819ac551dced5560794bb1a84
#
_entry.id   fffd2f2819ac551dced5560794bb1a84
#
_cell.length_a   1.000
_cell.length_b   1.000
_cell.length_c   1.000
_cell.angle_alpha   90.00
_cell.angle_beta   90.00
_cell.angle_gamma   90.00
#
_symmetry.space_group_name_H-M   'P 1'
#
loop_
_entity.id
_entity.type
_entity.pdbx_description
1 polymer ?
#
loop_
_entity_poly.entity_id
_entity_poly.type
_entity_poly.pdbx_seq_one_letter_code
_entity_poly.pdbx_strand_id
1 'polypeptide(L)'
;MADNMKEKYESLSLAVLRDVAKSRGIKGTSTMRKEAVIQVMLAEDEKERAAESVKAQAADSGRTVADMEQLDSGQTVTGILEVMADGFGFIRSDHYLPGEHDVYVSPAQIRRFGLKTGDILVGNTKIKTEKEKFSALLYLKSVNDLNPDVNAKRPNFEDLTPIFPNQRIRLERKGGSTAVR
;
A
#
# COMPACT_ATOMS: atom_id res chain seq x y z
N MET A 1 -9.40 8.30 0.76
CA MET A 1 -8.71 9.48 0.18
C MET A 1 -8.84 9.56 -1.35
N ALA A 2 -8.88 8.46 -2.06
CA ALA A 2 -9.13 8.46 -3.52
C ALA A 2 -10.51 9.05 -3.87
N ASP A 3 -11.54 8.75 -3.08
CA ASP A 3 -12.89 9.29 -3.28
C ASP A 3 -12.96 10.81 -3.17
N ASN A 4 -12.20 11.41 -2.25
CA ASN A 4 -12.17 12.87 -2.08
C ASN A 4 -11.50 13.59 -3.26
N MET A 5 -10.48 12.98 -3.90
CA MET A 5 -9.84 13.55 -5.10
C MET A 5 -10.73 13.37 -6.32
N LYS A 6 -11.42 12.25 -6.42
CA LYS A 6 -12.39 11.99 -7.47
C LYS A 6 -13.55 12.99 -7.42
N GLU A 7 -14.14 13.21 -6.26
CA GLU A 7 -15.19 14.23 -6.07
C GLU A 7 -14.71 15.64 -6.43
N LYS A 8 -13.47 16.00 -6.07
CA LYS A 8 -12.89 17.29 -6.47
C LYS A 8 -12.77 17.43 -7.97
N TYR A 9 -12.33 16.38 -8.67
CA TYR A 9 -12.26 16.41 -10.13
C TYR A 9 -13.64 16.39 -10.79
N GLU A 10 -14.60 15.69 -10.23
CA GLU A 10 -15.99 15.68 -10.72
C GLU A 10 -16.67 17.05 -10.60
N SER A 11 -16.32 17.84 -9.58
CA SER A 11 -16.84 19.20 -9.38
C SER A 11 -16.29 20.21 -10.40
N LEU A 12 -15.17 19.92 -11.06
CA LEU A 12 -14.55 20.82 -12.04
C LEU A 12 -15.19 20.69 -13.44
N SER A 13 -15.18 21.79 -14.18
CA SER A 13 -15.61 21.76 -15.58
C SER A 13 -14.57 21.04 -16.47
N LEU A 14 -15.04 20.48 -17.60
CA LEU A 14 -14.16 19.75 -18.54
C LEU A 14 -13.01 20.64 -19.07
N ALA A 15 -13.25 21.93 -19.26
CA ALA A 15 -12.24 22.88 -19.72
C ALA A 15 -11.12 23.01 -18.67
N VAL A 16 -11.48 23.24 -17.41
CA VAL A 16 -10.53 23.37 -16.30
C VAL A 16 -9.74 22.06 -16.08
N LEU A 17 -10.40 20.91 -16.17
CA LEU A 17 -9.72 19.61 -16.07
C LEU A 17 -8.66 19.41 -17.15
N ARG A 18 -8.96 19.81 -18.39
CA ARG A 18 -7.99 19.73 -19.48
C ARG A 18 -6.82 20.69 -19.31
N ASP A 19 -7.05 21.88 -18.78
CA ASP A 19 -6.00 22.85 -18.48
C ASP A 19 -5.08 22.34 -17.35
N VAL A 20 -5.65 21.78 -16.29
CA VAL A 20 -4.88 21.15 -15.20
C VAL A 20 -4.10 19.94 -15.72
N ALA A 21 -4.71 19.08 -16.53
CA ALA A 21 -3.99 17.94 -17.13
C ALA A 21 -2.84 18.40 -18.04
N LYS A 22 -3.06 19.45 -18.81
CA LYS A 22 -2.02 20.05 -19.67
C LYS A 22 -0.88 20.65 -18.87
N SER A 23 -1.17 21.37 -17.78
CA SER A 23 -0.13 21.93 -16.88
C SER A 23 0.72 20.86 -16.21
N ARG A 24 0.17 19.64 -15.99
CA ARG A 24 0.88 18.46 -15.49
C ARG A 24 1.58 17.65 -16.58
N GLY A 25 1.56 18.11 -17.82
CA GLY A 25 2.25 17.44 -18.93
C GLY A 25 1.51 16.21 -19.48
N ILE A 26 0.26 15.95 -19.09
CA ILE A 26 -0.54 14.82 -19.56
C ILE A 26 -0.98 15.09 -21.02
N LYS A 27 -0.49 14.28 -21.95
CA LYS A 27 -0.79 14.43 -23.37
C LYS A 27 -2.10 13.69 -23.75
N GLY A 28 -2.79 14.19 -24.79
CA GLY A 28 -3.93 13.49 -25.38
C GLY A 28 -5.29 13.75 -24.70
N THR A 29 -5.37 14.62 -23.71
CA THR A 29 -6.61 14.90 -22.96
C THR A 29 -7.63 15.76 -23.72
N SER A 30 -7.24 16.39 -24.85
CA SER A 30 -8.09 17.32 -25.62
C SER A 30 -9.31 16.64 -26.28
N THR A 31 -9.19 15.35 -26.63
CA THR A 31 -10.25 14.57 -27.30
C THR A 31 -11.03 13.68 -26.34
N MET A 32 -10.59 13.57 -25.09
CA MET A 32 -11.20 12.67 -24.11
C MET A 32 -12.47 13.25 -23.49
N ARG A 33 -13.40 12.36 -23.10
CA ARG A 33 -14.57 12.69 -22.29
C ARG A 33 -14.16 13.00 -20.86
N LYS A 34 -15.00 13.72 -20.11
CA LYS A 34 -14.73 14.14 -18.73
C LYS A 34 -14.28 12.98 -17.82
N GLU A 35 -14.99 11.87 -17.88
CA GLU A 35 -14.68 10.67 -17.06
C GLU A 35 -13.30 10.09 -17.38
N ALA A 36 -12.94 10.02 -18.68
CA ALA A 36 -11.64 9.53 -19.09
C ALA A 36 -10.49 10.45 -18.65
N VAL A 37 -10.69 11.77 -18.68
CA VAL A 37 -9.71 12.74 -18.17
C VAL A 37 -9.52 12.55 -16.67
N ILE A 38 -10.60 12.36 -15.90
CA ILE A 38 -10.54 12.11 -14.45
C ILE A 38 -9.76 10.83 -14.15
N GLN A 39 -10.03 9.74 -14.87
CA GLN A 39 -9.29 8.48 -14.68
C GLN A 39 -7.80 8.63 -14.93
N VAL A 40 -7.41 9.30 -16.01
CA VAL A 40 -5.99 9.55 -16.32
C VAL A 40 -5.34 10.42 -15.24
N MET A 41 -6.03 11.45 -14.74
CA MET A 41 -5.52 12.29 -13.67
C MET A 41 -5.37 11.54 -12.35
N LEU A 42 -6.31 10.66 -11.99
CA LEU A 42 -6.21 9.82 -10.80
C LEU A 42 -5.04 8.83 -10.91
N ALA A 43 -4.85 8.21 -12.08
CA ALA A 43 -3.73 7.31 -12.30
C ALA A 43 -2.36 8.04 -12.22
N GLU A 44 -2.30 9.29 -12.66
CA GLU A 44 -1.07 10.10 -12.53
C GLU A 44 -0.83 10.53 -11.08
N ASP A 45 -1.87 10.94 -10.35
CA ASP A 45 -1.79 11.23 -8.91
C ASP A 45 -1.29 10.00 -8.10
N GLU A 46 -1.72 8.80 -8.48
CA GLU A 46 -1.23 7.55 -7.87
C GLU A 46 0.25 7.30 -8.16
N LYS A 47 0.69 7.54 -9.39
CA LYS A 47 2.10 7.41 -9.76
C LYS A 47 2.98 8.44 -9.06
N GLU A 48 2.56 9.71 -8.99
CA GLU A 48 3.28 10.76 -8.28
C GLU A 48 3.42 10.42 -6.79
N ARG A 49 2.35 9.95 -6.15
CA ARG A 49 2.38 9.49 -4.75
C ARG A 49 3.29 8.29 -4.53
N ALA A 50 3.24 7.32 -5.45
CA ALA A 50 4.14 6.17 -5.39
C ALA A 50 5.61 6.60 -5.53
N ALA A 51 5.91 7.48 -6.47
CA ALA A 51 7.26 8.01 -6.67
C ALA A 51 7.74 8.83 -5.45
N GLU A 52 6.86 9.64 -4.86
CA GLU A 52 7.18 10.42 -3.67
C GLU A 52 7.44 9.52 -2.44
N SER A 53 6.63 8.45 -2.26
CA SER A 53 6.83 7.49 -1.18
C SER A 53 8.15 6.72 -1.35
N VAL A 54 8.51 6.31 -2.56
CA VAL A 54 9.80 5.67 -2.86
C VAL A 54 10.96 6.63 -2.56
N LYS A 55 10.85 7.89 -2.97
CA LYS A 55 11.85 8.91 -2.70
C LYS A 55 12.05 9.15 -1.19
N ALA A 56 10.94 9.21 -0.44
CA ALA A 56 10.99 9.34 1.02
C ALA A 56 11.63 8.11 1.67
N GLN A 57 11.32 6.90 1.21
CA GLN A 57 11.91 5.67 1.71
C GLN A 57 13.40 5.53 1.37
N ALA A 58 13.81 5.99 0.19
CA ALA A 58 15.22 6.04 -0.20
C ALA A 58 16.02 6.98 0.71
N ALA A 59 15.53 8.19 0.94
CA ALA A 59 16.21 9.18 1.79
C ALA A 59 16.42 8.67 3.23
N ASP A 60 15.44 7.98 3.80
CA ASP A 60 15.54 7.43 5.15
C ASP A 60 16.49 6.23 5.24
N SER A 61 16.62 5.44 4.19
CA SER A 61 17.58 4.32 4.13
C SER A 61 19.01 4.77 3.80
N GLY A 62 19.26 6.07 3.63
CA GLY A 62 20.56 6.63 3.21
C GLY A 62 20.96 6.23 1.79
N ARG A 63 20.00 5.87 0.95
CA ARG A 63 20.19 5.47 -0.44
C ARG A 63 19.61 6.50 -1.38
N THR A 64 20.13 6.57 -2.59
CA THR A 64 19.54 7.39 -3.65
C THR A 64 18.41 6.63 -4.36
N VAL A 65 17.52 7.34 -5.04
CA VAL A 65 16.45 6.71 -5.84
C VAL A 65 17.06 5.82 -6.93
N ALA A 66 18.19 6.24 -7.52
CA ALA A 66 18.92 5.44 -8.52
C ALA A 66 19.45 4.12 -7.94
N ASP A 67 19.93 4.12 -6.68
CA ASP A 67 20.36 2.90 -6.01
C ASP A 67 19.17 1.96 -5.75
N MET A 68 18.00 2.52 -5.43
CA MET A 68 16.78 1.74 -5.23
C MET A 68 16.32 1.10 -6.54
N GLU A 69 16.36 1.82 -7.66
CA GLU A 69 16.00 1.28 -8.97
C GLU A 69 16.95 0.15 -9.43
N GLN A 70 18.24 0.26 -9.14
CA GLN A 70 19.22 -0.80 -9.45
C GLN A 70 19.03 -2.06 -8.60
N LEU A 71 18.50 -1.91 -7.39
CA LEU A 71 18.24 -3.01 -6.46
C LEU A 71 16.85 -3.63 -6.65
N ASP A 72 15.95 -2.96 -7.36
CA ASP A 72 14.59 -3.44 -7.58
C ASP A 72 14.58 -4.66 -8.53
N SER A 73 13.98 -5.73 -8.05
CA SER A 73 13.75 -6.93 -8.88
C SER A 73 12.65 -6.75 -9.93
N GLY A 74 11.87 -5.67 -9.84
CA GLY A 74 10.64 -5.46 -10.62
C GLY A 74 9.47 -6.33 -10.17
N GLN A 75 9.67 -7.19 -9.17
CA GLN A 75 8.61 -8.07 -8.65
C GLN A 75 7.86 -7.39 -7.52
N THR A 76 6.56 -7.23 -7.71
CA THR A 76 5.66 -6.78 -6.65
C THR A 76 5.11 -7.99 -5.89
N VAL A 77 5.20 -7.94 -4.57
CA VAL A 77 4.70 -8.97 -3.66
C VAL A 77 3.56 -8.41 -2.84
N THR A 78 2.53 -9.23 -2.66
CA THR A 78 1.40 -8.96 -1.78
C THR A 78 1.25 -10.12 -0.80
N GLY A 79 1.09 -9.82 0.47
CA GLY A 79 0.87 -10.85 1.49
C GLY A 79 0.64 -10.24 2.87
N ILE A 80 0.46 -11.11 3.85
CA ILE A 80 0.21 -10.71 5.23
C ILE A 80 1.52 -10.71 6.00
N LEU A 81 1.76 -9.65 6.76
CA LEU A 81 2.92 -9.51 7.62
C LEU A 81 2.77 -10.34 8.89
N GLU A 82 3.79 -11.10 9.20
CA GLU A 82 4.03 -11.67 10.52
C GLU A 82 5.30 -11.06 11.11
N VAL A 83 5.16 -10.36 12.24
CA VAL A 83 6.30 -9.75 12.96
C VAL A 83 6.78 -10.74 14.00
N MET A 84 8.10 -11.02 13.99
CA MET A 84 8.77 -11.91 14.93
C MET A 84 9.17 -11.15 16.21
N ALA A 85 9.41 -11.91 17.28
CA ALA A 85 9.82 -11.36 18.58
C ALA A 85 11.11 -10.53 18.50
N ASP A 86 12.01 -10.86 17.57
CA ASP A 86 13.26 -10.14 17.32
C ASP A 86 13.09 -8.82 16.57
N GLY A 87 11.84 -8.45 16.22
CA GLY A 87 11.48 -7.18 15.60
C GLY A 87 11.61 -7.12 14.08
N PHE A 88 12.05 -8.18 13.40
CA PHE A 88 11.93 -8.33 11.96
C PHE A 88 10.63 -9.08 11.62
N GLY A 89 10.27 -9.13 10.34
CA GLY A 89 9.05 -9.82 9.92
C GLY A 89 9.18 -10.51 8.58
N PHE A 90 8.15 -11.28 8.24
CA PHE A 90 7.99 -11.90 6.94
C PHE A 90 6.62 -11.61 6.34
N ILE A 91 6.60 -11.30 5.07
CA ILE A 91 5.36 -11.30 4.28
C ILE A 91 5.10 -12.75 3.90
N ARG A 92 4.00 -13.32 4.42
CA ARG A 92 3.55 -14.67 4.13
C ARG A 92 2.70 -14.65 2.86
N SER A 93 3.11 -15.39 1.86
CA SER A 93 2.40 -15.47 0.58
C SER A 93 1.47 -16.67 0.50
N ASP A 94 1.84 -17.81 1.11
CA ASP A 94 1.12 -19.06 1.01
C ASP A 94 0.39 -19.42 2.33
N HIS A 95 -0.94 -19.33 2.32
CA HIS A 95 -1.82 -19.80 3.40
C HIS A 95 -1.41 -19.37 4.82
N TYR A 96 -0.74 -18.20 4.95
CA TYR A 96 -0.26 -17.64 6.23
C TYR A 96 0.79 -18.49 6.98
N LEU A 97 1.26 -19.56 6.37
CA LEU A 97 2.28 -20.43 6.93
C LEU A 97 3.67 -20.07 6.40
N PRO A 98 4.74 -20.38 7.18
CA PRO A 98 6.10 -20.21 6.71
C PRO A 98 6.36 -20.99 5.42
N GLY A 99 6.88 -20.31 4.40
CA GLY A 99 7.14 -20.87 3.07
C GLY A 99 8.45 -20.40 2.47
N GLU A 100 8.83 -21.01 1.36
CA GLU A 100 10.07 -20.67 0.64
C GLU A 100 9.99 -19.30 -0.08
N HIS A 101 8.77 -18.85 -0.36
CA HIS A 101 8.50 -17.59 -1.06
C HIS A 101 8.26 -16.40 -0.13
N ASP A 102 8.49 -16.60 1.18
CA ASP A 102 8.37 -15.53 2.14
C ASP A 102 9.34 -14.39 1.87
N VAL A 103 8.89 -13.17 2.09
CA VAL A 103 9.70 -11.97 1.88
C VAL A 103 10.05 -11.35 3.22
N TYR A 104 11.34 -11.19 3.46
CA TYR A 104 11.87 -10.59 4.66
C TYR A 104 11.59 -9.09 4.73
N VAL A 105 11.10 -8.63 5.88
CA VAL A 105 10.84 -7.22 6.18
C VAL A 105 11.77 -6.77 7.31
N SER A 106 12.51 -5.69 7.08
CA SER A 106 13.48 -5.21 8.05
C SER A 106 12.84 -4.55 9.28
N PRO A 107 13.49 -4.60 10.45
CA PRO A 107 13.01 -3.91 11.65
C PRO A 107 12.87 -2.40 11.47
N ALA A 108 13.71 -1.80 10.62
CA ALA A 108 13.64 -0.38 10.31
C ALA A 108 12.32 -0.01 9.61
N GLN A 109 11.92 -0.82 8.62
CA GLN A 109 10.65 -0.63 7.91
C GLN A 109 9.45 -0.84 8.84
N ILE A 110 9.49 -1.87 9.70
CA ILE A 110 8.43 -2.15 10.67
C ILE A 110 8.23 -0.96 11.61
N ARG A 111 9.31 -0.44 12.19
CA ARG A 111 9.23 0.72 13.10
C ARG A 111 8.78 1.99 12.38
N ARG A 112 9.32 2.25 11.19
CA ARG A 112 9.02 3.48 10.43
C ARG A 112 7.54 3.60 10.09
N PHE A 113 6.96 2.52 9.57
CA PHE A 113 5.57 2.52 9.09
C PHE A 113 4.57 2.00 10.12
N GLY A 114 5.00 1.73 11.35
CA GLY A 114 4.14 1.22 12.42
C GLY A 114 3.44 -0.08 12.03
N LEU A 115 4.17 -0.97 11.34
CA LEU A 115 3.62 -2.23 10.84
C LEU A 115 3.35 -3.21 11.98
N LYS A 116 2.27 -3.96 11.87
CA LYS A 116 1.84 -4.95 12.85
C LYS A 116 1.55 -6.28 12.18
N THR A 117 1.64 -7.36 12.95
CA THR A 117 1.20 -8.68 12.48
C THR A 117 -0.25 -8.63 12.04
N GLY A 118 -0.53 -9.18 10.87
CA GLY A 118 -1.84 -9.15 10.24
C GLY A 118 -2.03 -8.03 9.20
N ASP A 119 -1.09 -7.08 9.07
CA ASP A 119 -1.16 -6.05 8.03
C ASP A 119 -0.94 -6.67 6.63
N ILE A 120 -1.77 -6.27 5.68
CA ILE A 120 -1.60 -6.63 4.27
C ILE A 120 -0.62 -5.65 3.66
N LEU A 121 0.52 -6.15 3.19
CA LEU A 121 1.58 -5.36 2.59
C LEU A 121 1.63 -5.58 1.08
N VAL A 122 1.81 -4.50 0.35
CA VAL A 122 2.14 -4.53 -1.07
C VAL A 122 3.44 -3.75 -1.28
N GLY A 123 4.41 -4.36 -1.91
CA GLY A 123 5.70 -3.72 -2.13
C GLY A 123 6.56 -4.43 -3.16
N ASN A 124 7.68 -3.83 -3.51
CA ASN A 124 8.67 -4.43 -4.40
C ASN A 124 9.78 -5.11 -3.61
N THR A 125 10.26 -6.23 -4.16
CA THR A 125 11.36 -6.98 -3.57
C THR A 125 12.70 -6.53 -4.15
N LYS A 126 13.74 -6.65 -3.33
CA LYS A 126 15.12 -6.51 -3.76
C LYS A 126 15.54 -7.72 -4.61
N ILE A 127 16.42 -7.50 -5.57
CA ILE A 127 17.10 -8.59 -6.31
C ILE A 127 17.78 -9.50 -5.29
N LYS A 128 17.39 -10.79 -5.30
CA LYS A 128 17.93 -11.80 -4.39
C LYS A 128 19.36 -12.16 -4.77
N THR A 129 20.26 -12.13 -3.80
CA THR A 129 21.63 -12.62 -3.97
C THR A 129 21.67 -14.13 -3.67
N GLU A 130 22.55 -14.88 -4.31
CA GLU A 130 22.68 -16.35 -4.12
C GLU A 130 22.89 -16.78 -2.66
N LYS A 131 23.44 -15.90 -1.83
CA LYS A 131 23.68 -16.16 -0.41
C LYS A 131 22.46 -15.92 0.49
N GLU A 132 21.42 -15.25 -0.02
CA GLU A 132 20.21 -14.91 0.73
C GLU A 132 19.17 -16.03 0.58
N LYS A 133 18.66 -16.54 1.72
CA LYS A 133 17.62 -17.57 1.72
C LYS A 133 16.27 -17.02 1.25
N PHE A 134 15.92 -15.82 1.70
CA PHE A 134 14.65 -15.14 1.38
C PHE A 134 14.90 -13.86 0.57
N SER A 135 13.95 -13.49 -0.26
CA SER A 135 13.94 -12.16 -0.85
C SER A 135 13.67 -11.12 0.24
N ALA A 136 14.21 -9.91 0.09
CA ALA A 136 13.97 -8.83 1.04
C ALA A 136 13.04 -7.78 0.43
N LEU A 137 12.16 -7.20 1.25
CA LEU A 137 11.33 -6.07 0.86
C LEU A 137 12.22 -4.84 0.65
N LEU A 138 12.18 -4.29 -0.58
CA LEU A 138 12.94 -3.09 -0.93
C LEU A 138 12.21 -1.83 -0.48
N TYR A 139 10.96 -1.67 -0.89
CA TYR A 139 10.08 -0.58 -0.47
C TYR A 139 8.60 -1.00 -0.48
N LEU A 140 7.82 -0.29 0.33
CA LEU A 140 6.37 -0.48 0.44
C LEU A 140 5.63 0.45 -0.54
N LYS A 141 4.63 -0.10 -1.20
CA LYS A 141 3.66 0.64 -2.03
C LYS A 141 2.40 0.97 -1.23
N SER A 142 1.85 -0.01 -0.55
CA SER A 142 0.67 0.18 0.31
C SER A 142 0.69 -0.74 1.52
N VAL A 143 -0.04 -0.34 2.55
CA VAL A 143 -0.33 -1.10 3.77
C VAL A 143 -1.85 -1.05 3.98
N ASN A 144 -2.52 -2.20 3.96
CA ASN A 144 -3.98 -2.30 4.06
C ASN A 144 -4.70 -1.38 3.04
N ASP A 145 -4.20 -1.36 1.79
CA ASP A 145 -4.67 -0.51 0.69
C ASP A 145 -4.52 1.01 0.92
N LEU A 146 -3.79 1.41 1.97
CA LEU A 146 -3.50 2.80 2.29
C LEU A 146 -2.02 3.12 2.02
N ASN A 147 -1.73 4.41 1.86
CA ASN A 147 -0.34 4.88 1.78
C ASN A 147 0.40 4.55 3.09
N PRO A 148 1.65 4.04 3.03
CA PRO A 148 2.44 3.69 4.21
C PRO A 148 2.57 4.80 5.26
N ASP A 149 2.72 6.05 4.83
CA ASP A 149 2.85 7.20 5.74
C ASP A 149 1.56 7.51 6.52
N VAL A 150 0.40 7.19 5.95
CA VAL A 150 -0.88 7.30 6.64
C VAL A 150 -1.02 6.19 7.69
N ASN A 151 -0.57 4.98 7.36
CA ASN A 151 -0.60 3.85 8.27
C ASN A 151 0.29 4.05 9.51
N ALA A 152 1.42 4.74 9.36
CA ALA A 152 2.32 5.05 10.48
C ALA A 152 1.66 5.88 11.61
N LYS A 153 0.59 6.62 11.28
CA LYS A 153 -0.19 7.44 12.22
C LYS A 153 -1.37 6.70 12.83
N ARG A 154 -1.53 5.41 12.56
CA ARG A 154 -2.63 4.59 13.06
C ARG A 154 -2.56 4.45 14.59
N PRO A 155 -3.64 4.74 15.33
CA PRO A 155 -3.68 4.49 16.78
C PRO A 155 -3.57 2.99 17.09
N ASN A 156 -3.04 2.64 18.25
CA ASN A 156 -3.06 1.26 18.71
C ASN A 156 -4.47 0.88 19.14
N PHE A 157 -4.77 -0.42 19.13
CA PHE A 157 -6.08 -0.92 19.56
C PHE A 157 -6.36 -0.56 21.02
N GLU A 158 -5.35 -0.62 21.88
CA GLU A 158 -5.43 -0.31 23.30
C GLU A 158 -5.73 1.17 23.58
N ASP A 159 -5.39 2.04 22.63
CA ASP A 159 -5.62 3.50 22.72
C ASP A 159 -7.03 3.90 22.26
N LEU A 160 -7.80 2.94 21.69
CA LEU A 160 -9.16 3.21 21.22
C LEU A 160 -10.14 3.32 22.38
N THR A 161 -11.06 4.30 22.33
CA THR A 161 -12.13 4.41 23.32
C THR A 161 -13.13 3.26 23.16
N PRO A 162 -13.33 2.42 24.19
CA PRO A 162 -14.32 1.37 24.13
C PRO A 162 -15.74 1.97 24.12
N ILE A 163 -16.58 1.46 23.22
CA ILE A 163 -18.00 1.84 23.14
C ILE A 163 -18.88 0.63 23.38
N PHE A 164 -20.09 0.87 23.90
CA PHE A 164 -21.09 -0.20 23.99
C PHE A 164 -21.47 -0.68 22.58
N PRO A 165 -21.68 -2.01 22.40
CA PRO A 165 -22.10 -2.55 21.13
C PRO A 165 -23.47 -1.97 20.75
N ASN A 166 -23.50 -1.24 19.64
CA ASN A 166 -24.71 -0.58 19.10
C ASN A 166 -25.20 -1.23 17.80
N GLN A 167 -24.46 -2.22 17.30
CA GLN A 167 -24.81 -2.98 16.09
C GLN A 167 -24.78 -4.47 16.38
N ARG A 168 -25.84 -5.17 15.98
CA ARG A 168 -25.90 -6.64 16.08
C ARG A 168 -24.96 -7.27 15.05
N ILE A 169 -23.99 -8.05 15.51
CA ILE A 169 -23.17 -8.91 14.66
C ILE A 169 -23.97 -10.16 14.33
N ARG A 170 -24.27 -10.37 13.06
CA ARG A 170 -24.95 -11.57 12.59
C ARG A 170 -23.92 -12.65 12.27
N LEU A 171 -23.89 -13.70 13.07
CA LEU A 171 -23.07 -14.89 12.85
C LEU A 171 -23.77 -15.94 11.98
N GLU A 172 -25.08 -15.79 11.82
CA GLU A 172 -25.92 -16.72 11.05
C GLU A 172 -25.66 -16.58 9.54
N ARG A 173 -25.46 -17.71 8.88
CA ARG A 173 -25.37 -17.82 7.42
C ARG A 173 -26.56 -18.59 6.87
N LYS A 174 -27.19 -18.11 5.79
CA LYS A 174 -28.19 -18.91 5.06
C LYS A 174 -27.51 -20.19 4.54
N GLY A 175 -28.03 -21.36 4.91
CA GLY A 175 -27.46 -22.68 4.54
C GLY A 175 -26.24 -23.11 5.37
N GLY A 176 -25.89 -22.40 6.44
CA GLY A 176 -24.84 -22.84 7.37
C GLY A 176 -25.25 -24.01 8.22
N SER A 177 -24.24 -24.73 8.77
CA SER A 177 -24.48 -25.85 9.71
C SER A 177 -25.13 -25.36 11.00
N THR A 178 -25.78 -26.25 11.72
CA THR A 178 -26.48 -25.98 13.00
C THR A 178 -25.56 -25.40 14.08
N ALA A 179 -24.24 -25.64 13.98
CA ALA A 179 -23.23 -25.11 14.89
C ALA A 179 -22.96 -23.61 14.72
N VAL A 180 -23.42 -23.00 13.62
CA VAL A 180 -23.19 -21.58 13.29
C VAL A 180 -24.50 -20.79 13.28
N ARG A 181 -25.60 -21.40 13.71
CA ARG A 181 -26.93 -20.76 13.85
C ARG A 181 -27.09 -20.04 15.17
#